data_7b81e38332bf47a52bc3d5b49f7cb5bb
#
_entry.id   7b81e38332bf47a52bc3d5b49f7cb5bb
#
_cell.length_a   1.000
_cell.length_b   1.000
_cell.length_c   1.000
_cell.angle_alpha   90.00
_cell.angle_beta   90.00
_cell.angle_gamma   90.00
#
_symmetry.space_group_name_H-M   'P 1'
#
loop_
_entity.id
_entity.type
_entity.pdbx_description
1 polymer ?
#
loop_
_entity_poly.entity_id
_entity_poly.type
_entity_poly.pdbx_seq_one_letter_code
_entity_poly.pdbx_strand_id
1 'polypeptide(L)'
;MRKYLSVIVFLCVIFGFTIGSAVVPSKKFSEMEKRNLQQKPKVSVSSVVKGSYQKKYEKYLSDQFFLRDKWVNIYAQLEKNTGKKEINNVYIGKDDYLIEKYSERDFDDELQKMNVKNLALFLDACSEELGKSNVTCMFVPSKIDVLRNKLSVLEEDYDGSKIVERVRSKVKNKDKVVNLADVLKKRSNEYIYYRSDHHWT
;
A
#
# COMPACT_ATOMS: atom_id res chain seq x y z
N MET A 1 -1.49 -45.83 21.07
CA MET A 1 -1.01 -44.44 21.19
C MET A 1 -0.85 -43.73 19.85
N ARG A 2 -0.20 -44.30 18.80
CA ARG A 2 -0.04 -43.64 17.48
C ARG A 2 -1.35 -43.22 16.79
N LYS A 3 -2.46 -43.95 16.95
CA LYS A 3 -3.76 -43.63 16.33
C LYS A 3 -4.39 -42.31 16.80
N TYR A 4 -4.10 -41.87 17.99
CA TYR A 4 -4.69 -40.64 18.56
C TYR A 4 -3.72 -39.46 18.59
N LEU A 5 -2.45 -39.68 18.20
CA LEU A 5 -1.44 -38.65 18.27
C LEU A 5 -1.79 -37.41 17.42
N SER A 6 -2.26 -37.62 16.20
CA SER A 6 -2.68 -36.52 15.31
C SER A 6 -3.86 -35.73 15.86
N VAL A 7 -4.82 -36.44 16.48
CA VAL A 7 -5.99 -35.80 17.11
C VAL A 7 -5.57 -34.98 18.34
N ILE A 8 -4.68 -35.54 19.17
CA ILE A 8 -4.16 -34.83 20.35
C ILE A 8 -3.40 -33.59 19.94
N VAL A 9 -2.47 -33.71 18.95
CA VAL A 9 -1.72 -32.55 18.42
C VAL A 9 -2.67 -31.50 17.87
N PHE A 10 -3.65 -31.89 17.07
CA PHE A 10 -4.66 -30.98 16.51
C PHE A 10 -5.43 -30.23 17.59
N LEU A 11 -5.92 -30.93 18.61
CA LEU A 11 -6.64 -30.32 19.72
C LEU A 11 -5.72 -29.37 20.55
N CYS A 12 -4.49 -29.80 20.84
CA CYS A 12 -3.52 -28.93 21.52
C CYS A 12 -3.24 -27.63 20.76
N VAL A 13 -3.12 -27.70 19.43
CA VAL A 13 -2.93 -26.53 18.60
C VAL A 13 -4.15 -25.61 18.67
N ILE A 14 -5.37 -26.13 18.44
CA ILE A 14 -6.60 -25.33 18.47
C ILE A 14 -6.80 -24.66 19.83
N PHE A 15 -6.74 -25.46 20.92
CA PHE A 15 -6.93 -24.93 22.26
C PHE A 15 -5.82 -23.95 22.64
N GLY A 16 -4.55 -24.25 22.29
CA GLY A 16 -3.43 -23.35 22.53
C GLY A 16 -3.60 -21.98 21.86
N PHE A 17 -4.02 -21.96 20.58
CA PHE A 17 -4.29 -20.70 19.88
C PHE A 17 -5.52 -19.98 20.42
N THR A 18 -6.58 -20.68 20.77
CA THR A 18 -7.80 -20.10 21.35
C THR A 18 -7.49 -19.44 22.69
N ILE A 19 -6.81 -20.15 23.58
CA ILE A 19 -6.41 -19.63 24.90
C ILE A 19 -5.44 -18.46 24.72
N GLY A 20 -4.41 -18.61 23.86
CA GLY A 20 -3.46 -17.55 23.57
C GLY A 20 -4.14 -16.26 23.08
N SER A 21 -5.11 -16.38 22.16
CA SER A 21 -5.89 -15.24 21.66
C SER A 21 -6.80 -14.62 22.72
N ALA A 22 -7.26 -15.39 23.71
CA ALA A 22 -8.12 -14.90 24.79
C ALA A 22 -7.32 -14.18 25.91
N VAL A 23 -6.09 -14.61 26.18
CA VAL A 23 -5.25 -14.10 27.28
C VAL A 23 -4.39 -12.91 26.85
N VAL A 24 -3.93 -12.88 25.61
CA VAL A 24 -3.08 -11.79 25.11
C VAL A 24 -3.90 -10.50 24.93
N PRO A 25 -3.45 -9.36 25.49
CA PRO A 25 -4.13 -8.09 25.32
C PRO A 25 -4.25 -7.66 23.86
N SER A 26 -5.40 -7.10 23.48
CA SER A 26 -5.62 -6.59 22.13
C SER A 26 -4.69 -5.42 21.80
N LYS A 27 -4.01 -5.50 20.65
CA LYS A 27 -3.19 -4.41 20.12
C LYS A 27 -4.07 -3.39 19.40
N LYS A 28 -3.79 -2.10 19.57
CA LYS A 28 -4.50 -1.01 18.87
C LYS A 28 -3.92 -0.70 17.50
N PHE A 29 -2.62 -0.85 17.34
CA PHE A 29 -1.87 -0.50 16.15
C PHE A 29 -0.89 -1.61 15.78
N SER A 30 -0.71 -1.83 14.48
CA SER A 30 0.33 -2.72 13.95
C SER A 30 1.49 -1.85 13.43
N GLU A 31 2.64 -1.97 14.09
CA GLU A 31 3.87 -1.30 13.63
C GLU A 31 4.37 -1.85 12.30
N MET A 32 4.13 -3.14 12.05
CA MET A 32 4.55 -3.82 10.83
C MET A 32 3.72 -3.38 9.62
N GLU A 33 2.38 -3.25 9.80
CA GLU A 33 1.46 -2.87 8.72
C GLU A 33 1.14 -1.36 8.72
N LYS A 34 1.68 -0.60 9.68
CA LYS A 34 1.45 0.85 9.85
C LYS A 34 -0.04 1.24 9.81
N ARG A 35 -0.90 0.41 10.42
CA ARG A 35 -2.35 0.64 10.47
C ARG A 35 -2.97 0.36 11.83
N ASN A 36 -4.12 0.97 12.09
CA ASN A 36 -4.95 0.63 13.23
C ASN A 36 -5.57 -0.75 13.07
N LEU A 37 -5.50 -1.56 14.12
CA LEU A 37 -6.12 -2.87 14.19
C LEU A 37 -7.56 -2.77 14.68
N GLN A 38 -8.44 -3.60 14.12
CA GLN A 38 -9.83 -3.64 14.52
C GLN A 38 -9.94 -4.02 16.00
N GLN A 39 -10.65 -3.20 16.76
CA GLN A 39 -10.99 -3.48 18.15
C GLN A 39 -12.32 -4.22 18.23
N LYS A 40 -12.57 -4.89 19.37
CA LYS A 40 -13.81 -5.65 19.59
C LYS A 40 -15.03 -4.76 19.35
N PRO A 41 -15.89 -5.11 18.40
CA PRO A 41 -17.04 -4.26 18.06
C PRO A 41 -18.09 -4.31 19.18
N LYS A 42 -18.77 -3.19 19.38
CA LYS A 42 -19.94 -3.15 20.27
C LYS A 42 -21.14 -3.80 19.59
N VAL A 43 -21.83 -4.64 20.32
CA VAL A 43 -23.06 -5.30 19.85
C VAL A 43 -24.21 -4.30 19.86
N SER A 44 -24.98 -4.23 18.76
CA SER A 44 -26.25 -3.56 18.70
C SER A 44 -27.20 -4.32 17.77
N VAL A 45 -28.49 -4.31 18.04
CA VAL A 45 -29.50 -5.01 17.21
C VAL A 45 -29.37 -4.58 15.75
N SER A 46 -29.28 -3.28 15.49
CA SER A 46 -29.13 -2.75 14.14
C SER A 46 -27.86 -3.24 13.44
N SER A 47 -26.72 -3.35 14.14
CA SER A 47 -25.47 -3.82 13.55
C SER A 47 -25.49 -5.32 13.25
N VAL A 48 -26.19 -6.11 14.07
CA VAL A 48 -26.37 -7.55 13.85
C VAL A 48 -27.28 -7.81 12.66
N VAL A 49 -28.43 -7.15 12.59
CA VAL A 49 -29.40 -7.30 11.48
C VAL A 49 -28.79 -6.87 10.14
N LYS A 50 -28.00 -5.79 10.13
CA LYS A 50 -27.29 -5.31 8.92
C LYS A 50 -26.05 -6.12 8.56
N GLY A 51 -25.65 -7.12 9.32
CA GLY A 51 -24.43 -7.92 9.09
C GLY A 51 -23.11 -7.16 9.33
N SER A 52 -23.16 -5.92 9.79
CA SER A 52 -21.95 -5.10 10.00
C SER A 52 -21.19 -5.53 11.27
N TYR A 53 -21.87 -6.06 12.27
CA TYR A 53 -21.24 -6.62 13.46
C TYR A 53 -20.37 -7.83 13.10
N GLN A 54 -20.92 -8.77 12.33
CA GLN A 54 -20.23 -9.99 11.90
C GLN A 54 -18.92 -9.65 11.17
N LYS A 55 -19.00 -8.77 10.17
CA LYS A 55 -17.81 -8.31 9.41
C LYS A 55 -16.74 -7.69 10.30
N LYS A 56 -17.15 -6.83 11.25
CA LYS A 56 -16.22 -6.21 12.19
C LYS A 56 -15.64 -7.21 13.17
N TYR A 57 -16.42 -8.19 13.59
CA TYR A 57 -15.98 -9.21 14.52
C TYR A 57 -14.98 -10.19 13.87
N GLU A 58 -15.23 -10.61 12.63
CA GLU A 58 -14.29 -11.40 11.84
C GLU A 58 -12.95 -10.66 11.66
N LYS A 59 -13.03 -9.38 11.31
CA LYS A 59 -11.83 -8.54 11.21
C LYS A 59 -11.10 -8.40 12.55
N TYR A 60 -11.84 -8.26 13.66
CA TYR A 60 -11.27 -8.25 15.01
C TYR A 60 -10.54 -9.57 15.30
N LEU A 61 -11.15 -10.73 15.05
CA LEU A 61 -10.51 -12.03 15.26
C LEU A 61 -9.24 -12.18 14.41
N SER A 62 -9.29 -11.75 13.15
CA SER A 62 -8.12 -11.78 12.26
C SER A 62 -7.01 -10.84 12.73
N ASP A 63 -7.35 -9.61 13.13
CA ASP A 63 -6.38 -8.61 13.54
C ASP A 63 -5.75 -8.90 14.90
N GLN A 64 -6.46 -9.59 15.79
CA GLN A 64 -6.01 -9.94 17.14
C GLN A 64 -5.58 -11.40 17.29
N PHE A 65 -5.43 -12.11 16.16
CA PHE A 65 -5.02 -13.50 16.19
C PHE A 65 -3.67 -13.69 16.88
N PHE A 66 -3.56 -14.72 17.72
CA PHE A 66 -2.35 -14.99 18.51
C PHE A 66 -1.11 -15.13 17.60
N LEU A 67 -0.07 -14.36 17.91
CA LEU A 67 1.17 -14.29 17.13
C LEU A 67 0.98 -13.93 15.65
N ARG A 68 -0.08 -13.17 15.30
CA ARG A 68 -0.42 -12.79 13.94
C ARG A 68 0.79 -12.27 13.14
N ASP A 69 1.57 -11.34 13.70
CA ASP A 69 2.74 -10.76 13.03
C ASP A 69 3.79 -11.84 12.67
N LYS A 70 3.95 -12.87 13.52
CA LYS A 70 4.84 -14.00 13.19
C LYS A 70 4.31 -14.86 12.06
N TRP A 71 3.01 -15.12 12.04
CA TRP A 71 2.37 -15.88 10.95
C TRP A 71 2.45 -15.16 9.61
N VAL A 72 2.21 -13.85 9.61
CA VAL A 72 2.36 -13.02 8.40
C VAL A 72 3.80 -13.05 7.90
N ASN A 73 4.79 -12.95 8.80
CA ASN A 73 6.20 -13.06 8.43
C ASN A 73 6.57 -14.44 7.88
N ILE A 74 6.11 -15.53 8.52
CA ILE A 74 6.35 -16.90 8.04
C ILE A 74 5.73 -17.06 6.65
N TYR A 75 4.50 -16.61 6.45
CA TYR A 75 3.83 -16.66 5.15
C TYR A 75 4.61 -15.88 4.08
N ALA A 76 5.03 -14.66 4.37
CA ALA A 76 5.82 -13.86 3.46
C ALA A 76 7.16 -14.52 3.10
N GLN A 77 7.83 -15.15 4.07
CA GLN A 77 9.07 -15.91 3.83
C GLN A 77 8.83 -17.14 2.95
N LEU A 78 7.75 -17.89 3.18
CA LEU A 78 7.37 -19.03 2.35
C LEU A 78 7.09 -18.58 0.91
N GLU A 79 6.30 -17.53 0.73
CA GLU A 79 6.01 -16.96 -0.59
C GLU A 79 7.29 -16.52 -1.33
N LYS A 80 8.21 -15.85 -0.62
CA LYS A 80 9.52 -15.46 -1.17
C LYS A 80 10.32 -16.71 -1.59
N ASN A 81 10.33 -17.76 -0.76
CA ASN A 81 11.08 -18.99 -1.01
C ASN A 81 10.50 -19.82 -2.17
N THR A 82 9.21 -19.67 -2.49
CA THR A 82 8.61 -20.30 -3.68
C THR A 82 8.96 -19.60 -4.99
N GLY A 83 9.79 -18.55 -4.93
CA GLY A 83 10.23 -17.81 -6.11
C GLY A 83 9.20 -16.84 -6.65
N LYS A 84 8.12 -16.56 -5.90
CA LYS A 84 7.16 -15.53 -6.29
C LYS A 84 7.83 -14.17 -6.41
N LYS A 85 7.50 -13.46 -7.48
CA LYS A 85 8.03 -12.13 -7.79
C LYS A 85 7.07 -11.01 -7.39
N GLU A 86 5.85 -11.37 -7.01
CA GLU A 86 4.79 -10.48 -6.57
C GLU A 86 4.02 -11.10 -5.40
N ILE A 87 3.73 -10.29 -4.37
CA ILE A 87 2.92 -10.67 -3.21
C ILE A 87 2.04 -9.46 -2.85
N ASN A 88 0.72 -9.64 -2.82
CA ASN A 88 -0.25 -8.60 -2.43
C ASN A 88 -0.05 -7.26 -3.15
N ASN A 89 0.06 -7.27 -4.47
CA ASN A 89 0.32 -6.10 -5.32
C ASN A 89 1.65 -5.38 -5.01
N VAL A 90 2.63 -6.10 -4.48
CA VAL A 90 3.99 -5.60 -4.27
C VAL A 90 4.96 -6.50 -5.00
N TYR A 91 5.73 -5.95 -5.91
CA TYR A 91 6.83 -6.66 -6.56
C TYR A 91 8.02 -6.82 -5.61
N ILE A 92 8.59 -8.01 -5.60
CA ILE A 92 9.87 -8.29 -4.98
C ILE A 92 10.95 -8.06 -6.04
N GLY A 93 11.51 -6.86 -6.00
CA GLY A 93 12.55 -6.44 -6.93
C GLY A 93 13.95 -6.92 -6.54
N LYS A 94 14.92 -6.61 -7.40
CA LYS A 94 16.35 -6.83 -7.11
C LYS A 94 16.78 -5.98 -5.91
N ASP A 95 17.84 -6.41 -5.23
CA ASP A 95 18.43 -5.72 -4.07
C ASP A 95 17.41 -5.51 -2.90
N ASP A 96 16.46 -6.44 -2.75
CA ASP A 96 15.40 -6.43 -1.73
C ASP A 96 14.46 -5.19 -1.79
N TYR A 97 14.32 -4.58 -2.95
CA TYR A 97 13.33 -3.53 -3.15
C TYR A 97 11.91 -4.11 -3.19
N LEU A 98 11.04 -3.56 -2.37
CA LEU A 98 9.59 -3.78 -2.43
C LEU A 98 8.97 -2.61 -3.20
N ILE A 99 8.37 -2.91 -4.35
CA ILE A 99 7.85 -1.91 -5.28
C ILE A 99 6.36 -2.14 -5.47
N GLU A 100 5.55 -1.17 -5.08
CA GLU A 100 4.09 -1.25 -5.22
C GLU A 100 3.71 -1.29 -6.70
N LYS A 101 2.78 -2.20 -7.02
CA LYS A 101 2.20 -2.34 -8.35
C LYS A 101 0.96 -1.46 -8.45
N TYR A 102 0.88 -0.68 -9.50
CA TYR A 102 -0.28 0.10 -9.84
C TYR A 102 -0.77 -0.28 -11.23
N SER A 103 -2.06 -0.48 -11.38
CA SER A 103 -2.72 -0.71 -12.67
C SER A 103 -3.70 0.42 -12.98
N GLU A 104 -4.09 0.58 -14.23
CA GLU A 104 -5.11 1.58 -14.60
C GLU A 104 -6.45 1.33 -13.88
N ARG A 105 -6.73 0.08 -13.46
CA ARG A 105 -7.96 -0.30 -12.74
C ARG A 105 -8.00 0.18 -11.29
N ASP A 106 -6.85 0.55 -10.72
CA ASP A 106 -6.74 1.05 -9.36
C ASP A 106 -7.15 2.52 -9.25
N PHE A 107 -7.36 3.18 -10.38
CA PHE A 107 -7.69 4.60 -10.47
C PHE A 107 -9.07 4.83 -11.10
N ASP A 108 -9.88 5.65 -10.46
CA ASP A 108 -11.13 6.16 -11.01
C ASP A 108 -10.82 7.31 -11.98
N ASP A 109 -11.08 7.10 -13.28
CA ASP A 109 -10.75 8.07 -14.34
C ASP A 109 -11.53 9.39 -14.19
N GLU A 110 -12.79 9.36 -13.75
CA GLU A 110 -13.58 10.56 -13.54
C GLU A 110 -13.08 11.37 -12.33
N LEU A 111 -12.76 10.67 -11.24
CA LEU A 111 -12.14 11.31 -10.07
C LEU A 111 -10.77 11.90 -10.44
N GLN A 112 -9.98 11.20 -11.25
CA GLN A 112 -8.68 11.66 -11.71
C GLN A 112 -8.80 12.92 -12.59
N LYS A 113 -9.75 12.95 -13.54
CA LYS A 113 -10.04 14.13 -14.36
C LYS A 113 -10.45 15.33 -13.49
N MET A 114 -11.29 15.09 -12.50
CA MET A 114 -11.73 16.13 -11.55
C MET A 114 -10.54 16.67 -10.75
N ASN A 115 -9.69 15.81 -10.22
CA ASN A 115 -8.51 16.20 -9.44
C ASN A 115 -7.51 17.00 -10.28
N VAL A 116 -7.25 16.58 -11.53
CA VAL A 116 -6.40 17.31 -12.48
C VAL A 116 -6.97 18.71 -12.76
N LYS A 117 -8.28 18.82 -12.98
CA LYS A 117 -8.95 20.11 -13.19
C LYS A 117 -8.82 21.01 -11.97
N ASN A 118 -9.11 20.50 -10.79
CA ASN A 118 -9.06 21.27 -9.55
C ASN A 118 -7.63 21.72 -9.21
N LEU A 119 -6.64 20.86 -9.42
CA LEU A 119 -5.23 21.20 -9.26
C LEU A 119 -4.81 22.31 -10.23
N ALA A 120 -5.22 22.23 -11.50
CA ALA A 120 -4.91 23.26 -12.48
C ALA A 120 -5.52 24.61 -12.12
N LEU A 121 -6.79 24.65 -11.69
CA LEU A 121 -7.44 25.86 -11.21
C LEU A 121 -6.73 26.46 -9.99
N PHE A 122 -6.34 25.62 -9.04
CA PHE A 122 -5.60 26.02 -7.85
C PHE A 122 -4.24 26.66 -8.22
N LEU A 123 -3.48 26.02 -9.10
CA LEU A 123 -2.17 26.52 -9.56
C LEU A 123 -2.30 27.86 -10.30
N ASP A 124 -3.33 28.00 -11.14
CA ASP A 124 -3.59 29.23 -11.85
C ASP A 124 -3.97 30.36 -10.90
N ALA A 125 -4.85 30.11 -9.92
CA ALA A 125 -5.23 31.08 -8.90
C ALA A 125 -4.02 31.51 -8.05
N CYS A 126 -3.20 30.56 -7.58
CA CYS A 126 -1.97 30.86 -6.87
C CYS A 126 -1.01 31.73 -7.70
N SER A 127 -0.90 31.42 -9.02
CA SER A 127 -0.01 32.16 -9.92
C SER A 127 -0.51 33.58 -10.20
N GLU A 128 -1.81 33.80 -10.19
CA GLU A 128 -2.43 35.13 -10.30
C GLU A 128 -2.18 35.97 -9.03
N GLU A 129 -2.33 35.36 -7.85
CA GLU A 129 -2.18 36.05 -6.57
C GLU A 129 -0.71 36.30 -6.20
N LEU A 130 0.14 35.29 -6.33
CA LEU A 130 1.53 35.31 -5.86
C LEU A 130 2.55 35.70 -6.94
N GLY A 131 2.11 35.78 -8.18
CA GLY A 131 2.99 36.00 -9.34
C GLY A 131 3.47 34.68 -9.97
N LYS A 132 3.44 34.63 -11.29
CA LYS A 132 3.75 33.43 -12.10
C LYS A 132 5.14 32.82 -11.86
N SER A 133 6.12 33.65 -11.49
CA SER A 133 7.49 33.18 -11.20
C SER A 133 7.62 32.48 -9.85
N ASN A 134 6.72 32.76 -8.93
CA ASN A 134 6.80 32.34 -7.53
C ASN A 134 6.07 31.03 -7.24
N VAL A 135 5.31 30.50 -8.21
CA VAL A 135 4.54 29.25 -8.04
C VAL A 135 5.12 28.18 -8.95
N THR A 136 5.53 27.06 -8.35
CA THR A 136 6.03 25.87 -9.07
C THR A 136 5.34 24.64 -8.50
N CYS A 137 4.79 23.80 -9.36
CA CYS A 137 4.25 22.49 -9.00
C CYS A 137 5.24 21.42 -9.40
N MET A 138 5.63 20.58 -8.45
CA MET A 138 6.62 19.54 -8.66
C MET A 138 5.99 18.16 -8.41
N PHE A 139 6.03 17.30 -9.41
CA PHE A 139 5.56 15.92 -9.29
C PHE A 139 6.73 14.99 -9.00
N VAL A 140 6.67 14.34 -7.85
CA VAL A 140 7.61 13.27 -7.47
C VAL A 140 7.02 11.96 -7.99
N PRO A 141 7.74 11.22 -8.85
CA PRO A 141 7.25 9.95 -9.39
C PRO A 141 7.19 8.87 -8.30
N SER A 142 6.38 7.85 -8.54
CA SER A 142 6.36 6.66 -7.70
C SER A 142 7.64 5.83 -7.89
N LYS A 143 7.93 4.96 -6.93
CA LYS A 143 9.10 4.06 -6.99
C LYS A 143 9.10 3.20 -8.26
N ILE A 144 7.92 2.71 -8.68
CA ILE A 144 7.80 1.87 -9.88
C ILE A 144 8.14 2.64 -11.16
N ASP A 145 7.81 3.93 -11.24
CA ASP A 145 8.13 4.75 -12.41
C ASP A 145 9.65 4.93 -12.59
N VAL A 146 10.40 4.94 -11.48
CA VAL A 146 11.85 5.23 -11.49
C VAL A 146 12.68 3.96 -11.47
N LEU A 147 12.31 2.96 -10.68
CA LEU A 147 13.12 1.76 -10.42
C LEU A 147 12.67 0.53 -11.23
N ARG A 148 12.14 0.71 -12.45
CA ARG A 148 11.75 -0.40 -13.34
C ARG A 148 12.90 -1.37 -13.62
N ASN A 149 14.13 -0.89 -13.63
CA ASN A 149 15.33 -1.73 -13.79
C ASN A 149 15.56 -2.71 -12.62
N LYS A 150 14.91 -2.48 -11.48
CA LYS A 150 14.92 -3.40 -10.32
C LYS A 150 13.83 -4.47 -10.39
N LEU A 151 12.86 -4.36 -11.29
CA LEU A 151 11.80 -5.36 -11.45
C LEU A 151 12.36 -6.62 -12.13
N SER A 152 11.87 -7.78 -11.68
CA SER A 152 12.18 -9.10 -12.27
C SER A 152 11.16 -9.51 -13.32
N VAL A 153 10.02 -8.82 -13.39
CA VAL A 153 8.92 -9.02 -14.32
C VAL A 153 8.56 -7.67 -14.91
N LEU A 154 8.44 -7.61 -16.24
CA LEU A 154 7.96 -6.43 -16.94
C LEU A 154 6.48 -6.67 -17.24
N GLU A 155 5.61 -6.06 -16.46
CA GLU A 155 4.18 -5.96 -16.75
C GLU A 155 3.84 -4.54 -17.19
N GLU A 156 2.70 -4.36 -17.85
CA GLU A 156 2.18 -3.04 -18.16
C GLU A 156 1.63 -2.42 -16.86
N ASP A 157 2.43 -1.58 -16.26
CA ASP A 157 2.05 -0.82 -15.09
C ASP A 157 1.51 0.54 -15.48
N TYR A 158 0.75 1.14 -14.57
CA TYR A 158 0.27 2.51 -14.72
C TYR A 158 1.45 3.48 -14.89
N ASP A 159 1.38 4.33 -15.91
CA ASP A 159 2.38 5.37 -16.19
C ASP A 159 1.95 6.70 -15.54
N GLY A 160 2.54 7.01 -14.39
CA GLY A 160 2.27 8.25 -13.64
C GLY A 160 2.59 9.54 -14.42
N SER A 161 3.45 9.48 -15.44
CA SER A 161 3.80 10.65 -16.24
C SER A 161 2.60 11.19 -17.04
N LYS A 162 1.65 10.34 -17.39
CA LYS A 162 0.40 10.74 -18.07
C LYS A 162 -0.40 11.78 -17.27
N ILE A 163 -0.39 11.69 -15.95
CA ILE A 163 -1.07 12.68 -15.08
C ILE A 163 -0.41 14.03 -15.17
N VAL A 164 0.92 14.05 -15.14
CA VAL A 164 1.69 15.30 -15.23
C VAL A 164 1.37 16.03 -16.53
N GLU A 165 1.32 15.31 -17.64
CA GLU A 165 0.96 15.89 -18.94
C GLU A 165 -0.49 16.36 -18.99
N ARG A 166 -1.42 15.63 -18.37
CA ARG A 166 -2.81 16.08 -18.19
C ARG A 166 -2.88 17.40 -17.41
N VAL A 167 -2.12 17.55 -16.32
CA VAL A 167 -2.05 18.81 -15.55
C VAL A 167 -1.45 19.93 -16.40
N ARG A 168 -0.31 19.68 -17.07
CA ARG A 168 0.32 20.65 -17.98
C ARG A 168 -0.62 21.15 -19.05
N SER A 169 -1.48 20.27 -19.59
CA SER A 169 -2.44 20.65 -20.63
C SER A 169 -3.54 21.61 -20.15
N LYS A 170 -3.75 21.72 -18.83
CA LYS A 170 -4.84 22.49 -18.22
C LYS A 170 -4.38 23.79 -17.57
N VAL A 171 -3.11 23.90 -17.16
CA VAL A 171 -2.58 25.10 -16.52
C VAL A 171 -2.15 26.16 -17.53
N LYS A 172 -2.25 27.44 -17.15
CA LYS A 172 -1.78 28.58 -17.97
C LYS A 172 -0.25 28.62 -18.05
N ASN A 173 0.45 28.29 -16.94
CA ASN A 173 1.90 28.38 -16.84
C ASN A 173 2.54 26.97 -16.83
N LYS A 174 2.62 26.34 -18.01
CA LYS A 174 3.08 24.96 -18.18
C LYS A 174 4.52 24.71 -17.70
N ASP A 175 5.39 25.72 -17.87
CA ASP A 175 6.82 25.59 -17.55
C ASP A 175 7.07 25.48 -16.02
N LYS A 176 6.07 25.83 -15.21
CA LYS A 176 6.11 25.71 -13.75
C LYS A 176 5.57 24.37 -13.22
N VAL A 177 5.15 23.48 -14.10
CA VAL A 177 4.80 22.10 -13.76
C VAL A 177 5.98 21.19 -14.07
N VAL A 178 6.69 20.75 -13.06
CA VAL A 178 7.93 19.98 -13.17
C VAL A 178 7.65 18.51 -12.91
N ASN A 179 8.05 17.64 -13.84
CA ASN A 179 8.09 16.20 -13.64
C ASN A 179 9.52 15.78 -13.28
N LEU A 180 9.71 15.18 -12.10
CA LEU A 180 11.02 14.71 -11.66
C LEU A 180 11.38 13.31 -12.17
N ALA A 181 10.47 12.63 -12.90
CA ALA A 181 10.68 11.26 -13.34
C ALA A 181 11.98 11.10 -14.15
N ASP A 182 12.24 11.98 -15.12
CA ASP A 182 13.42 11.86 -15.98
C ASP A 182 14.73 12.10 -15.25
N VAL A 183 14.72 12.99 -14.25
CA VAL A 183 15.90 13.27 -13.42
C VAL A 183 16.18 12.08 -12.51
N LEU A 184 15.16 11.54 -11.84
CA LEU A 184 15.32 10.42 -10.92
C LEU A 184 15.61 9.11 -11.65
N LYS A 185 15.05 8.86 -12.83
CA LYS A 185 15.37 7.69 -13.67
C LYS A 185 16.87 7.62 -14.02
N LYS A 186 17.50 8.75 -14.30
CA LYS A 186 18.95 8.80 -14.56
C LYS A 186 19.79 8.41 -13.34
N ARG A 187 19.22 8.50 -12.14
CA ARG A 187 19.82 8.13 -10.86
C ARG A 187 19.27 6.83 -10.27
N SER A 188 18.58 6.02 -11.05
CA SER A 188 17.94 4.77 -10.60
C SER A 188 18.90 3.72 -10.03
N ASN A 189 20.21 3.88 -10.25
CA ASN A 189 21.24 3.04 -9.65
C ASN A 189 21.70 3.53 -8.27
N GLU A 190 21.32 4.74 -7.88
CA GLU A 190 21.60 5.30 -6.55
C GLU A 190 20.52 4.89 -5.54
N TYR A 191 20.81 5.05 -4.24
CA TYR A 191 19.85 4.79 -3.18
C TYR A 191 18.92 6.00 -2.99
N ILE A 192 17.98 6.19 -3.91
CA ILE A 192 17.08 7.35 -3.95
C ILE A 192 15.66 7.03 -3.47
N TYR A 193 15.35 5.77 -3.19
CA TYR A 193 14.12 5.32 -2.55
C TYR A 193 14.44 4.31 -1.45
N TYR A 194 13.69 4.33 -0.36
CA TYR A 194 13.79 3.30 0.67
C TYR A 194 13.39 1.92 0.10
N ARG A 195 14.07 0.85 0.53
CA ARG A 195 13.81 -0.49 -0.01
C ARG A 195 12.41 -1.00 0.30
N SER A 196 11.97 -0.86 1.54
CA SER A 196 10.69 -1.41 2.05
C SER A 196 9.57 -0.36 2.20
N ASP A 197 9.82 0.89 1.83
CA ASP A 197 8.89 2.01 1.96
C ASP A 197 8.77 2.72 0.61
N HIS A 198 7.62 3.32 0.30
CA HIS A 198 7.36 3.98 -0.98
C HIS A 198 7.97 5.39 -1.10
N HIS A 199 8.51 5.93 0.00
CA HIS A 199 9.10 7.26 -0.01
C HIS A 199 10.50 7.28 -0.64
N TRP A 200 10.89 8.43 -1.14
CA TRP A 200 12.26 8.75 -1.54
C TRP A 200 13.11 9.11 -0.31
N THR A 201 14.43 9.02 -0.45
CA THR A 201 15.41 9.27 0.62
C THR A 201 15.79 10.73 0.74
#